data_b04348e4eca904cda8905b00808ca39a
#
_entry.id   b04348e4eca904cda8905b00808ca39a
#
_cell.length_a   1.000
_cell.length_b   1.000
_cell.length_c   1.000
_cell.angle_alpha   90.00
_cell.angle_beta   90.00
_cell.angle_gamma   90.00
#
_symmetry.space_group_name_H-M   'P 1'
#
loop_
_entity.id
_entity.type
_entity.pdbx_description
1 polymer ?
#
loop_
_entity_poly.entity_id
_entity_poly.type
_entity_poly.pdbx_seq_one_letter_code
_entity_poly.pdbx_strand_id
1 'polypeptide(L)'
;MARPTLFILNPASAAGSTGRRVEALRRRVEASLGPVDLQSTSAPGEATRLARAASEAGVERILVGGGDGTASEVVAGVLEAAALRGSSPTPVLGLLPLGSGLDLMRSLGLPRALGPALDVIAEGSVRTIDAGRIELRDPAGRPVSRAFVNEASLGLSGETVMRVGRTSKRIGPRLGFVAGAVGAILGHRPVDVAVEVDGSRVFEGPVSLLVAANGRFFGAGMRVAPGAVLDDGRLELVLVRGLSMPRLLVNLPSFYLGRHGRHPNVSFRAVRSVVVLPKEGSAPVEVDGEAVGGLPMRAEVVPGAIRVHARVEDAAGSSLSRGAADGRGVER
;
A
#
# COMPACT_ATOMS: atom_id res chain seq x y z
N MET A 1 -25.54 24.15 -1.60
CA MET A 1 -25.97 22.76 -1.35
C MET A 1 -24.71 21.94 -1.06
N ALA A 2 -24.65 21.21 0.05
CA ALA A 2 -23.54 20.29 0.31
C ALA A 2 -23.44 19.28 -0.84
N ARG A 3 -22.26 19.11 -1.43
CA ARG A 3 -22.07 18.14 -2.49
C ARG A 3 -22.20 16.73 -1.91
N PRO A 4 -22.88 15.81 -2.58
CA PRO A 4 -23.15 14.49 -2.02
C PRO A 4 -21.85 13.76 -1.73
N THR A 5 -21.81 13.04 -0.61
CA THR A 5 -20.74 12.11 -0.28
C THR A 5 -20.92 10.87 -1.16
N LEU A 6 -19.92 10.51 -1.96
CA LEU A 6 -19.92 9.23 -2.69
C LEU A 6 -19.42 8.12 -1.75
N PHE A 7 -20.16 7.01 -1.70
CA PHE A 7 -19.74 5.80 -1.00
C PHE A 7 -19.44 4.68 -2.01
N ILE A 8 -18.17 4.42 -2.28
CA ILE A 8 -17.72 3.31 -3.13
C ILE A 8 -17.59 2.07 -2.25
N LEU A 9 -18.36 1.04 -2.56
CA LEU A 9 -18.40 -0.20 -1.80
C LEU A 9 -17.97 -1.39 -2.66
N ASN A 10 -17.01 -2.17 -2.19
CA ASN A 10 -16.64 -3.44 -2.81
C ASN A 10 -17.38 -4.60 -2.13
N PRO A 11 -18.43 -5.17 -2.75
CA PRO A 11 -19.20 -6.25 -2.16
C PRO A 11 -18.42 -7.56 -2.05
N ALA A 12 -17.36 -7.75 -2.83
CA ALA A 12 -16.50 -8.94 -2.78
C ALA A 12 -15.51 -8.91 -1.60
N SER A 13 -15.35 -7.76 -0.93
CA SER A 13 -14.44 -7.61 0.21
C SER A 13 -14.82 -8.53 1.37
N ALA A 14 -13.83 -8.86 2.24
CA ALA A 14 -13.98 -9.79 3.35
C ALA A 14 -14.63 -11.14 2.93
N ALA A 15 -14.16 -11.71 1.82
CA ALA A 15 -14.68 -12.95 1.23
C ALA A 15 -16.19 -12.90 0.91
N GLY A 16 -16.69 -11.76 0.40
CA GLY A 16 -18.07 -11.54 0.01
C GLY A 16 -19.05 -11.27 1.16
N SER A 17 -18.56 -11.21 2.42
CA SER A 17 -19.45 -10.90 3.55
C SER A 17 -19.96 -9.45 3.51
N THR A 18 -19.25 -8.55 2.89
CA THR A 18 -19.65 -7.15 2.68
C THR A 18 -20.89 -7.08 1.78
N GLY A 19 -20.94 -7.84 0.70
CA GLY A 19 -22.08 -7.88 -0.23
C GLY A 19 -23.40 -8.31 0.40
N ARG A 20 -23.37 -9.18 1.42
CA ARG A 20 -24.57 -9.59 2.17
C ARG A 20 -25.14 -8.51 3.10
N ARG A 21 -24.41 -7.41 3.29
CA ARG A 21 -24.71 -6.37 4.29
C ARG A 21 -24.79 -4.97 3.70
N VAL A 22 -24.86 -4.83 2.38
CA VAL A 22 -24.80 -3.53 1.68
C VAL A 22 -25.81 -2.53 2.27
N GLU A 23 -27.08 -2.92 2.38
CA GLU A 23 -28.13 -2.02 2.87
C GLU A 23 -27.99 -1.68 4.36
N ALA A 24 -27.51 -2.63 5.18
CA ALA A 24 -27.22 -2.37 6.58
C ALA A 24 -26.02 -1.43 6.75
N LEU A 25 -25.00 -1.57 5.91
CA LEU A 25 -23.83 -0.67 5.88
C LEU A 25 -24.24 0.73 5.43
N ARG A 26 -25.04 0.85 4.38
CA ARG A 26 -25.57 2.13 3.91
C ARG A 26 -26.31 2.87 5.04
N ARG A 27 -27.30 2.21 5.66
CA ARG A 27 -28.05 2.81 6.78
C ARG A 27 -27.14 3.24 7.95
N ARG A 28 -26.12 2.43 8.26
CA ARG A 28 -25.18 2.76 9.34
C ARG A 28 -24.33 3.98 8.99
N VAL A 29 -23.87 4.09 7.75
CA VAL A 29 -23.11 5.24 7.26
C VAL A 29 -23.97 6.50 7.25
N GLU A 30 -25.19 6.41 6.70
CA GLU A 30 -26.13 7.53 6.62
C GLU A 30 -26.56 8.04 8.00
N ALA A 31 -26.70 7.13 8.98
CA ALA A 31 -26.99 7.53 10.37
C ALA A 31 -25.86 8.32 11.04
N SER A 32 -24.61 8.12 10.62
CA SER A 32 -23.45 8.82 11.22
C SER A 32 -23.04 10.05 10.41
N LEU A 33 -23.15 10.03 9.09
CA LEU A 33 -22.55 11.03 8.20
C LEU A 33 -23.56 11.77 7.31
N GLY A 34 -24.84 11.44 7.40
CA GLY A 34 -25.89 11.95 6.51
C GLY A 34 -25.99 11.17 5.19
N PRO A 35 -26.83 11.65 4.26
CA PRO A 35 -27.10 10.95 2.99
C PRO A 35 -25.85 10.71 2.16
N VAL A 36 -25.77 9.53 1.54
CA VAL A 36 -24.66 9.14 0.67
C VAL A 36 -25.17 8.61 -0.67
N ASP A 37 -24.44 8.88 -1.74
CA ASP A 37 -24.60 8.18 -3.02
C ASP A 37 -23.77 6.87 -2.94
N LEU A 38 -24.46 5.73 -2.81
CA LEU A 38 -23.80 4.42 -2.73
C LEU A 38 -23.62 3.81 -4.12
N GLN A 39 -22.37 3.54 -4.47
CA GLN A 39 -22.02 2.82 -5.69
C GLN A 39 -21.20 1.58 -5.37
N SER A 40 -21.71 0.40 -5.76
CA SER A 40 -21.03 -0.88 -5.55
C SER A 40 -20.19 -1.23 -6.77
N THR A 41 -18.97 -1.73 -6.53
CA THR A 41 -18.13 -2.23 -7.62
C THR A 41 -18.54 -3.64 -8.04
N SER A 42 -18.46 -3.93 -9.33
CA SER A 42 -18.79 -5.24 -9.94
C SER A 42 -17.55 -5.97 -10.46
N ALA A 43 -16.44 -5.24 -10.72
CA ALA A 43 -15.22 -5.78 -11.30
C ALA A 43 -13.99 -5.02 -10.80
N PRO A 44 -12.78 -5.61 -10.89
CA PRO A 44 -11.51 -4.91 -10.67
C PRO A 44 -11.37 -3.68 -11.59
N GLY A 45 -10.80 -2.59 -11.05
CA GLY A 45 -10.65 -1.30 -11.73
C GLY A 45 -11.89 -0.41 -11.71
N GLU A 46 -13.03 -0.90 -11.25
CA GLU A 46 -14.24 -0.09 -11.22
C GLU A 46 -14.20 0.99 -10.13
N ALA A 47 -13.58 0.73 -8.98
CA ALA A 47 -13.40 1.74 -7.96
C ALA A 47 -12.51 2.90 -8.45
N THR A 48 -11.50 2.61 -9.29
CA THR A 48 -10.69 3.64 -9.98
C THR A 48 -11.54 4.53 -10.86
N ARG A 49 -12.38 3.93 -11.72
CA ARG A 49 -13.26 4.67 -12.63
C ARG A 49 -14.26 5.56 -11.85
N LEU A 50 -14.88 5.01 -10.80
CA LEU A 50 -15.83 5.73 -9.96
C LEU A 50 -15.18 6.90 -9.22
N ALA A 51 -14.02 6.67 -8.60
CA ALA A 51 -13.29 7.69 -7.88
C ALA A 51 -12.79 8.81 -8.80
N ARG A 52 -12.32 8.47 -10.00
CA ARG A 52 -11.93 9.42 -11.01
C ARG A 52 -13.12 10.29 -11.43
N ALA A 53 -14.23 9.70 -11.83
CA ALA A 53 -15.43 10.44 -12.24
C ALA A 53 -15.96 11.34 -11.11
N ALA A 54 -15.98 10.86 -9.87
CA ALA A 54 -16.38 11.65 -8.71
C ALA A 54 -15.44 12.84 -8.47
N SER A 55 -14.14 12.60 -8.58
CA SER A 55 -13.14 13.67 -8.46
C SER A 55 -13.32 14.69 -9.56
N GLU A 56 -13.50 14.29 -10.82
CA GLU A 56 -13.79 15.16 -11.96
C GLU A 56 -15.09 15.96 -11.78
N ALA A 57 -16.11 15.38 -11.19
CA ALA A 57 -17.37 16.04 -10.84
C ALA A 57 -17.25 16.97 -9.63
N GLY A 58 -16.09 16.99 -8.94
CA GLY A 58 -15.83 17.83 -7.77
C GLY A 58 -16.57 17.35 -6.52
N VAL A 59 -16.74 16.05 -6.34
CA VAL A 59 -17.21 15.45 -5.08
C VAL A 59 -16.21 15.76 -3.98
N GLU A 60 -16.66 16.20 -2.82
CA GLU A 60 -15.79 16.65 -1.72
C GLU A 60 -15.31 15.49 -0.85
N ARG A 61 -16.12 14.42 -0.74
CA ARG A 61 -15.81 13.26 0.09
C ARG A 61 -16.10 11.96 -0.62
N ILE A 62 -15.15 11.03 -0.58
CA ILE A 62 -15.36 9.65 -1.04
C ILE A 62 -15.15 8.71 0.15
N LEU A 63 -16.19 7.96 0.51
CA LEU A 63 -16.08 6.87 1.47
C LEU A 63 -15.65 5.60 0.75
N VAL A 64 -14.66 4.93 1.30
CA VAL A 64 -14.05 3.71 0.72
C VAL A 64 -14.44 2.51 1.56
N GLY A 65 -15.39 1.72 1.09
CA GLY A 65 -15.87 0.51 1.74
C GLY A 65 -15.24 -0.73 1.14
N GLY A 66 -14.09 -1.14 1.67
CA GLY A 66 -13.36 -2.30 1.17
C GLY A 66 -12.11 -2.62 1.97
N GLY A 67 -11.18 -3.33 1.33
CA GLY A 67 -9.82 -3.58 1.82
C GLY A 67 -8.81 -2.70 1.13
N ASP A 68 -7.50 -3.03 1.32
CA ASP A 68 -6.38 -2.28 0.76
C ASP A 68 -6.45 -2.14 -0.76
N GLY A 69 -6.82 -3.20 -1.50
CA GLY A 69 -6.98 -3.14 -2.96
C GLY A 69 -8.07 -2.14 -3.39
N THR A 70 -9.21 -2.07 -2.67
CA THR A 70 -10.24 -1.07 -2.98
C THR A 70 -9.74 0.35 -2.68
N ALA A 71 -8.99 0.53 -1.58
CA ALA A 71 -8.39 1.81 -1.25
C ALA A 71 -7.35 2.25 -2.30
N SER A 72 -6.51 1.32 -2.76
CA SER A 72 -5.53 1.56 -3.82
C SER A 72 -6.20 1.97 -5.15
N GLU A 73 -7.26 1.26 -5.57
CA GLU A 73 -8.03 1.63 -6.75
C GLU A 73 -8.64 3.04 -6.64
N VAL A 74 -9.23 3.39 -5.47
CA VAL A 74 -9.79 4.74 -5.25
C VAL A 74 -8.70 5.80 -5.32
N VAL A 75 -7.56 5.56 -4.66
CA VAL A 75 -6.40 6.47 -4.72
C VAL A 75 -5.91 6.65 -6.16
N ALA A 76 -5.80 5.58 -6.93
CA ALA A 76 -5.40 5.66 -8.34
C ALA A 76 -6.35 6.57 -9.14
N GLY A 77 -7.67 6.41 -8.97
CA GLY A 77 -8.67 7.25 -9.65
C GLY A 77 -8.60 8.72 -9.25
N VAL A 78 -8.36 9.01 -7.95
CA VAL A 78 -8.17 10.38 -7.47
C VAL A 78 -6.93 11.02 -8.08
N LEU A 79 -5.82 10.28 -8.15
CA LEU A 79 -4.56 10.76 -8.73
C LEU A 79 -4.64 10.95 -10.25
N GLU A 80 -5.34 10.06 -10.97
CA GLU A 80 -5.61 10.22 -12.39
C GLU A 80 -6.40 11.52 -12.67
N ALA A 81 -7.44 11.78 -11.87
CA ALA A 81 -8.21 13.02 -11.99
C ALA A 81 -7.38 14.27 -11.67
N ALA A 82 -6.53 14.20 -10.65
CA ALA A 82 -5.66 15.31 -10.24
C ALA A 82 -4.64 15.66 -11.35
N ALA A 83 -4.08 14.64 -12.01
CA ALA A 83 -3.14 14.85 -13.13
C ALA A 83 -3.76 15.59 -14.32
N LEU A 84 -5.08 15.49 -14.52
CA LEU A 84 -5.81 16.17 -15.59
C LEU A 84 -6.27 17.60 -15.20
N ARG A 85 -6.44 17.87 -13.90
CA ARG A 85 -7.04 19.11 -13.41
C ARG A 85 -6.07 20.17 -12.90
N GLY A 86 -4.80 19.82 -12.71
CA GLY A 86 -3.85 20.72 -12.07
C GLY A 86 -4.16 20.94 -10.58
N SER A 87 -4.29 22.18 -10.13
CA SER A 87 -4.38 22.57 -8.71
C SER A 87 -5.78 22.44 -8.04
N SER A 88 -6.75 21.76 -8.67
CA SER A 88 -8.07 21.58 -8.04
C SER A 88 -7.98 20.69 -6.79
N PRO A 89 -8.70 21.02 -5.71
CA PRO A 89 -8.65 20.22 -4.48
C PRO A 89 -9.16 18.80 -4.75
N THR A 90 -8.41 17.80 -4.26
CA THR A 90 -8.81 16.40 -4.30
C THR A 90 -9.89 16.12 -3.25
N PRO A 91 -10.76 15.13 -3.47
CA PRO A 91 -11.72 14.70 -2.44
C PRO A 91 -11.01 14.21 -1.19
N VAL A 92 -11.67 14.35 -0.04
CA VAL A 92 -11.19 13.73 1.20
C VAL A 92 -11.68 12.29 1.26
N LEU A 93 -10.77 11.34 1.48
CA LEU A 93 -11.11 9.93 1.58
C LEU A 93 -11.48 9.55 3.01
N GLY A 94 -12.60 8.87 3.19
CA GLY A 94 -13.01 8.24 4.45
C GLY A 94 -12.88 6.72 4.33
N LEU A 95 -11.93 6.12 5.06
CA LEU A 95 -11.67 4.69 4.97
C LEU A 95 -12.57 3.91 5.94
N LEU A 96 -13.31 2.93 5.42
CA LEU A 96 -14.18 2.05 6.20
C LEU A 96 -13.60 0.63 6.26
N PRO A 97 -13.46 0.01 7.46
CA PRO A 97 -12.75 -1.25 7.67
C PRO A 97 -13.58 -2.46 7.24
N LEU A 98 -13.83 -2.61 5.95
CA LEU A 98 -14.62 -3.69 5.35
C LEU A 98 -13.76 -4.74 4.63
N GLY A 99 -12.44 -4.68 4.80
CA GLY A 99 -11.47 -5.63 4.28
C GLY A 99 -10.84 -6.51 5.36
N SER A 100 -9.94 -7.41 4.96
CA SER A 100 -9.22 -8.32 5.87
C SER A 100 -7.79 -7.83 6.22
N GLY A 101 -7.12 -7.09 5.36
CA GLY A 101 -5.76 -6.59 5.56
C GLY A 101 -5.75 -5.30 6.38
N LEU A 102 -6.28 -4.24 5.81
CA LEU A 102 -6.39 -2.89 6.38
C LEU A 102 -5.00 -2.29 6.73
N ASP A 103 -4.02 -2.50 5.86
CA ASP A 103 -2.64 -2.11 6.12
C ASP A 103 -2.45 -0.58 6.00
N LEU A 104 -3.17 0.08 5.07
CA LEU A 104 -3.24 1.54 5.01
C LEU A 104 -3.86 2.13 6.28
N MET A 105 -4.97 1.56 6.76
CA MET A 105 -5.61 2.03 8.00
C MET A 105 -4.69 1.83 9.21
N ARG A 106 -3.89 0.74 9.26
CA ARG A 106 -2.86 0.54 10.29
C ARG A 106 -1.78 1.61 10.23
N SER A 107 -1.30 1.93 9.03
CA SER A 107 -0.27 2.95 8.82
C SER A 107 -0.75 4.34 9.26
N LEU A 108 -2.05 4.62 9.09
CA LEU A 108 -2.72 5.85 9.51
C LEU A 108 -3.13 5.87 11.00
N GLY A 109 -2.98 4.76 11.74
CA GLY A 109 -3.47 4.66 13.12
C GLY A 109 -5.01 4.65 13.24
N LEU A 110 -5.73 4.32 12.16
CA LEU A 110 -7.19 4.34 12.13
C LEU A 110 -7.82 3.12 12.82
N PRO A 111 -9.00 3.30 13.45
CA PRO A 111 -9.75 2.21 14.04
C PRO A 111 -10.15 1.14 13.01
N ARG A 112 -10.06 -0.13 13.39
CA ARG A 112 -10.47 -1.27 12.55
C ARG A 112 -11.87 -1.80 12.88
N ALA A 113 -12.67 -1.02 13.59
CA ALA A 113 -14.08 -1.24 13.82
C ALA A 113 -14.89 -0.14 13.13
N LEU A 114 -16.04 -0.50 12.53
CA LEU A 114 -16.80 0.42 11.68
C LEU A 114 -17.30 1.66 12.44
N GLY A 115 -17.86 1.50 13.66
CA GLY A 115 -18.35 2.63 14.44
C GLY A 115 -17.26 3.67 14.71
N PRO A 116 -16.16 3.31 15.40
CA PRO A 116 -15.05 4.23 15.65
C PRO A 116 -14.43 4.82 14.38
N ALA A 117 -14.43 4.09 13.24
CA ALA A 117 -13.96 4.66 11.97
C ALA A 117 -14.91 5.74 11.44
N LEU A 118 -16.22 5.55 11.57
CA LEU A 118 -17.22 6.57 11.24
C LEU A 118 -17.09 7.80 12.15
N ASP A 119 -16.79 7.61 13.44
CA ASP A 119 -16.57 8.72 14.38
C ASP A 119 -15.40 9.60 13.95
N VAL A 120 -14.27 9.00 13.50
CA VAL A 120 -13.12 9.77 12.96
C VAL A 120 -13.50 10.58 11.72
N ILE A 121 -14.33 10.00 10.83
CA ILE A 121 -14.80 10.70 9.63
C ILE A 121 -15.76 11.86 10.02
N ALA A 122 -16.63 11.62 10.99
CA ALA A 122 -17.59 12.62 11.50
C ALA A 122 -16.88 13.78 12.23
N GLU A 123 -15.78 13.51 12.96
CA GLU A 123 -14.92 14.54 13.57
C GLU A 123 -14.36 15.52 12.53
N GLY A 124 -14.23 15.08 11.28
CA GLY A 124 -13.87 15.94 10.15
C GLY A 124 -12.37 16.27 10.04
N SER A 125 -11.53 15.82 10.95
CA SER A 125 -10.07 16.00 10.84
C SER A 125 -9.52 15.39 9.57
N VAL A 126 -8.64 16.14 8.87
CA VAL A 126 -8.06 15.75 7.60
C VAL A 126 -6.54 15.78 7.68
N ARG A 127 -5.91 14.70 7.26
CA ARG A 127 -4.47 14.61 7.06
C ARG A 127 -4.18 14.50 5.57
N THR A 128 -3.16 15.22 5.10
CA THR A 128 -2.63 15.07 3.75
C THR A 128 -1.48 14.06 3.81
N ILE A 129 -1.52 13.07 2.94
CA ILE A 129 -0.50 12.02 2.87
C ILE A 129 0.09 11.93 1.46
N ASP A 130 1.25 11.35 1.38
CA ASP A 130 1.92 11.05 0.14
C ASP A 130 1.31 9.81 -0.53
N ALA A 131 1.64 9.62 -1.79
CA ALA A 131 1.43 8.39 -2.52
C ALA A 131 2.72 8.04 -3.27
N GLY A 132 2.77 6.88 -3.87
CA GLY A 132 3.83 6.52 -4.81
C GLY A 132 3.31 6.41 -6.22
N ARG A 133 4.20 6.61 -7.19
CA ARG A 133 3.99 6.28 -8.59
C ARG A 133 5.07 5.31 -9.01
N ILE A 134 4.69 4.28 -9.76
CA ILE A 134 5.63 3.34 -10.35
C ILE A 134 5.43 3.26 -11.86
N GLU A 135 6.54 3.21 -12.57
CA GLU A 135 6.64 2.89 -13.99
C GLU A 135 7.36 1.55 -14.13
N LEU A 136 6.78 0.67 -14.92
CA LEU A 136 7.31 -0.69 -15.14
C LEU A 136 6.84 -1.23 -16.50
N ARG A 137 7.13 -2.49 -16.80
CA ARG A 137 6.62 -3.15 -17.98
C ARG A 137 5.57 -4.20 -17.62
N ASP A 138 4.44 -4.21 -18.35
CA ASP A 138 3.43 -5.26 -18.22
C ASP A 138 3.98 -6.62 -18.77
N PRO A 139 3.27 -7.73 -18.57
CA PRO A 139 3.69 -9.02 -19.08
C PRO A 139 3.85 -9.09 -20.62
N ALA A 140 3.27 -8.14 -21.35
CA ALA A 140 3.44 -8.01 -22.81
C ALA A 140 4.63 -7.07 -23.18
N GLY A 141 5.39 -6.59 -22.19
CA GLY A 141 6.54 -5.69 -22.38
C GLY A 141 6.18 -4.22 -22.61
N ARG A 142 4.91 -3.83 -22.51
CA ARG A 142 4.46 -2.45 -22.72
C ARG A 142 4.70 -1.61 -21.47
N PRO A 143 5.06 -0.33 -21.61
CA PRO A 143 5.22 0.56 -20.47
C PRO A 143 3.87 0.79 -19.79
N VAL A 144 3.84 0.68 -18.48
CA VAL A 144 2.66 0.90 -17.62
C VAL A 144 3.06 1.78 -16.45
N SER A 145 2.22 2.74 -16.12
CA SER A 145 2.32 3.55 -14.90
C SER A 145 1.18 3.19 -13.95
N ARG A 146 1.49 3.07 -12.65
CA ARG A 146 0.53 2.81 -11.57
C ARG A 146 0.80 3.73 -10.39
N ALA A 147 -0.25 4.11 -9.70
CA ALA A 147 -0.14 4.70 -8.37
C ALA A 147 -0.19 3.61 -7.30
N PHE A 148 0.40 3.89 -6.15
CA PHE A 148 0.28 3.05 -4.96
C PHE A 148 0.19 3.91 -3.70
N VAL A 149 -0.42 3.38 -2.67
CA VAL A 149 -0.59 4.08 -1.39
C VAL A 149 0.15 3.38 -0.26
N ASN A 150 0.36 2.08 -0.34
CA ASN A 150 1.15 1.33 0.63
C ASN A 150 2.56 1.06 0.13
N GLU A 151 2.70 0.34 -1.01
CA GLU A 151 4.02 -0.09 -1.44
C GLU A 151 4.07 -0.57 -2.91
N ALA A 152 5.28 -0.55 -3.46
CA ALA A 152 5.66 -1.28 -4.67
C ALA A 152 6.87 -2.16 -4.36
N SER A 153 6.83 -3.43 -4.75
CA SER A 153 7.84 -4.40 -4.34
C SER A 153 8.16 -5.45 -5.37
N LEU A 154 9.30 -6.11 -5.20
CA LEU A 154 9.77 -7.20 -6.05
C LEU A 154 10.46 -8.30 -5.24
N GLY A 155 10.61 -9.44 -5.86
CA GLY A 155 11.22 -10.64 -5.28
C GLY A 155 10.17 -11.48 -4.56
N LEU A 156 10.41 -11.80 -3.28
CA LEU A 156 9.56 -12.69 -2.50
C LEU A 156 8.08 -12.25 -2.44
N SER A 157 7.81 -10.95 -2.44
CA SER A 157 6.45 -10.41 -2.41
C SER A 157 5.68 -10.70 -3.70
N GLY A 158 6.26 -10.40 -4.86
CA GLY A 158 5.65 -10.67 -6.15
C GLY A 158 5.36 -12.15 -6.36
N GLU A 159 6.27 -13.05 -5.94
CA GLU A 159 6.06 -14.51 -5.96
C GLU A 159 4.92 -14.92 -5.02
N THR A 160 4.82 -14.30 -3.84
CA THR A 160 3.76 -14.56 -2.86
C THR A 160 2.39 -14.21 -3.42
N VAL A 161 2.24 -13.02 -3.98
CA VAL A 161 0.96 -12.55 -4.56
C VAL A 161 0.49 -13.46 -5.69
N MET A 162 1.39 -13.85 -6.60
CA MET A 162 1.04 -14.77 -7.68
C MET A 162 0.58 -16.15 -7.16
N ARG A 163 1.12 -16.65 -6.05
CA ARG A 163 0.74 -17.93 -5.45
C ARG A 163 -0.53 -17.84 -4.59
N VAL A 164 -0.68 -16.75 -3.82
CA VAL A 164 -1.88 -16.52 -2.98
C VAL A 164 -3.13 -16.46 -3.84
N GLY A 165 -3.10 -15.79 -4.99
CA GLY A 165 -4.22 -15.72 -5.92
C GLY A 165 -4.74 -17.09 -6.36
N ARG A 166 -3.86 -18.12 -6.36
CA ARG A 166 -4.22 -19.52 -6.70
C ARG A 166 -4.73 -20.32 -5.49
N THR A 167 -4.27 -20.01 -4.28
CA THR A 167 -4.47 -20.83 -3.06
C THR A 167 -5.58 -20.32 -2.15
N SER A 168 -5.80 -19.00 -2.06
CA SER A 168 -6.75 -18.37 -1.13
C SER A 168 -8.20 -18.77 -1.34
N LYS A 169 -8.56 -19.20 -2.55
CA LYS A 169 -9.92 -19.68 -2.88
C LYS A 169 -10.31 -20.97 -2.14
N ARG A 170 -9.35 -21.73 -1.61
CA ARG A 170 -9.58 -23.05 -1.00
C ARG A 170 -9.55 -23.05 0.54
N ILE A 171 -8.72 -22.23 1.18
CA ILE A 171 -8.42 -22.30 2.63
C ILE A 171 -8.65 -21.00 3.39
N GLY A 172 -9.24 -20.00 2.74
CA GLY A 172 -9.53 -18.70 3.34
C GLY A 172 -8.35 -17.70 3.26
N PRO A 173 -8.63 -16.38 3.39
CA PRO A 173 -7.65 -15.34 3.05
C PRO A 173 -6.38 -15.35 3.91
N ARG A 174 -6.50 -15.50 5.24
CA ARG A 174 -5.35 -15.45 6.16
C ARG A 174 -4.44 -16.68 6.02
N LEU A 175 -5.03 -17.87 6.04
CA LEU A 175 -4.28 -19.12 5.87
C LEU A 175 -3.74 -19.25 4.47
N GLY A 176 -4.50 -18.79 3.45
CA GLY A 176 -4.07 -18.72 2.07
C GLY A 176 -2.85 -17.82 1.87
N PHE A 177 -2.81 -16.68 2.55
CA PHE A 177 -1.66 -15.78 2.52
C PHE A 177 -0.42 -16.43 3.16
N VAL A 178 -0.55 -17.01 4.36
CA VAL A 178 0.57 -17.69 5.04
C VAL A 178 1.09 -18.86 4.21
N ALA A 179 0.20 -19.70 3.68
CA ALA A 179 0.59 -20.82 2.82
C ALA A 179 1.24 -20.35 1.51
N GLY A 180 0.74 -19.26 0.92
CA GLY A 180 1.33 -18.62 -0.26
C GLY A 180 2.72 -18.06 0.03
N ALA A 181 2.90 -17.39 1.17
CA ALA A 181 4.20 -16.85 1.60
C ALA A 181 5.22 -17.97 1.85
N VAL A 182 4.84 -19.03 2.57
CA VAL A 182 5.71 -20.20 2.77
C VAL A 182 6.06 -20.86 1.43
N GLY A 183 5.08 -21.06 0.54
CA GLY A 183 5.32 -21.61 -0.78
C GLY A 183 6.21 -20.73 -1.66
N ALA A 184 6.08 -19.40 -1.57
CA ALA A 184 6.96 -18.47 -2.26
C ALA A 184 8.40 -18.55 -1.71
N ILE A 185 8.55 -18.59 -0.38
CA ILE A 185 9.87 -18.75 0.26
C ILE A 185 10.54 -20.05 -0.21
N LEU A 186 9.80 -21.17 -0.29
CA LEU A 186 10.34 -22.46 -0.71
C LEU A 186 10.83 -22.50 -2.16
N GLY A 187 10.24 -21.70 -3.04
CA GLY A 187 10.65 -21.58 -4.45
C GLY A 187 11.49 -20.35 -4.75
N HIS A 188 11.79 -19.54 -3.75
CA HIS A 188 12.43 -18.23 -3.93
C HIS A 188 13.85 -18.35 -4.46
N ARG A 189 14.15 -17.54 -5.47
CA ARG A 189 15.50 -17.28 -5.96
C ARG A 189 15.76 -15.78 -5.92
N PRO A 190 16.85 -15.33 -5.28
CA PRO A 190 17.23 -13.93 -5.34
C PRO A 190 17.37 -13.46 -6.78
N VAL A 191 16.98 -12.23 -7.04
CA VAL A 191 17.05 -11.59 -8.37
C VAL A 191 18.29 -10.71 -8.41
N ASP A 192 19.16 -10.89 -9.39
CA ASP A 192 20.31 -10.02 -9.59
C ASP A 192 19.88 -8.71 -10.24
N VAL A 193 20.09 -7.61 -9.52
CA VAL A 193 19.66 -6.28 -9.92
C VAL A 193 20.73 -5.22 -9.65
N ALA A 194 20.63 -4.11 -10.37
CA ALA A 194 21.25 -2.85 -10.03
C ALA A 194 20.19 -1.90 -9.48
N VAL A 195 20.46 -1.26 -8.33
CA VAL A 195 19.55 -0.34 -7.64
C VAL A 195 20.16 1.05 -7.63
N GLU A 196 19.40 2.00 -8.15
CA GLU A 196 19.74 3.42 -8.12
C GLU A 196 18.72 4.16 -7.24
N VAL A 197 19.20 5.06 -6.40
CA VAL A 197 18.41 5.88 -5.49
C VAL A 197 18.76 7.33 -5.73
N ASP A 198 17.74 8.15 -5.99
CA ASP A 198 17.88 9.59 -6.21
C ASP A 198 18.99 9.91 -7.24
N GLY A 199 19.08 9.09 -8.32
CA GLY A 199 20.05 9.23 -9.40
C GLY A 199 21.44 8.63 -9.15
N SER A 200 21.67 8.00 -7.99
CA SER A 200 22.96 7.39 -7.66
C SER A 200 22.84 5.88 -7.49
N ARG A 201 23.78 5.11 -8.06
CA ARG A 201 23.85 3.66 -7.85
C ARG A 201 24.29 3.34 -6.42
N VAL A 202 23.46 2.58 -5.71
CA VAL A 202 23.69 2.25 -4.28
C VAL A 202 23.91 0.78 -4.02
N PHE A 203 23.47 -0.10 -4.94
CA PHE A 203 23.60 -1.53 -4.78
C PHE A 203 23.64 -2.24 -6.13
N GLU A 204 24.39 -3.33 -6.19
CA GLU A 204 24.39 -4.28 -7.31
C GLU A 204 24.61 -5.68 -6.77
N GLY A 205 23.73 -6.63 -7.16
CA GLY A 205 23.80 -8.02 -6.74
C GLY A 205 22.43 -8.65 -6.46
N PRO A 206 22.42 -9.83 -5.79
CA PRO A 206 21.23 -10.59 -5.54
C PRO A 206 20.34 -9.95 -4.46
N VAL A 207 19.06 -9.78 -4.76
CA VAL A 207 18.02 -9.25 -3.88
C VAL A 207 16.95 -10.30 -3.66
N SER A 208 16.61 -10.56 -2.39
CA SER A 208 15.51 -11.45 -2.01
C SER A 208 14.19 -10.70 -1.90
N LEU A 209 14.23 -9.44 -1.46
CA LEU A 209 13.06 -8.56 -1.36
C LEU A 209 13.54 -7.10 -1.48
N LEU A 210 12.89 -6.33 -2.33
CA LEU A 210 13.02 -4.88 -2.37
C LEU A 210 11.61 -4.29 -2.28
N VAL A 211 11.44 -3.30 -1.40
CA VAL A 211 10.17 -2.60 -1.20
C VAL A 211 10.41 -1.10 -1.23
N ALA A 212 9.69 -0.41 -2.07
CA ALA A 212 9.52 1.05 -2.03
C ALA A 212 8.21 1.34 -1.30
N ALA A 213 8.27 1.62 -0.01
CA ALA A 213 7.13 1.72 0.87
C ALA A 213 6.76 3.16 1.18
N ASN A 214 5.47 3.50 1.03
CA ASN A 214 4.85 4.70 1.56
C ASN A 214 4.22 4.40 2.94
N GLY A 215 3.55 3.24 3.08
CA GLY A 215 2.98 2.75 4.33
C GLY A 215 3.94 1.84 5.12
N ARG A 216 3.73 1.78 6.44
CA ARG A 216 4.53 0.93 7.33
C ARG A 216 4.23 -0.56 7.21
N PHE A 217 3.01 -0.89 6.79
CA PHE A 217 2.48 -2.25 6.81
C PHE A 217 2.07 -2.71 5.43
N PHE A 218 2.37 -3.95 5.10
CA PHE A 218 1.75 -4.65 4.00
C PHE A 218 1.68 -6.17 4.28
N GLY A 219 0.98 -6.93 3.43
CA GLY A 219 0.86 -8.39 3.60
C GLY A 219 0.10 -8.79 4.86
N ALA A 220 -1.02 -8.12 5.14
CA ALA A 220 -1.94 -8.38 6.24
C ALA A 220 -1.32 -8.14 7.63
N GLY A 221 -0.54 -7.08 7.79
CA GLY A 221 -0.04 -6.59 9.06
C GLY A 221 1.44 -6.83 9.32
N MET A 222 2.22 -7.26 8.33
CA MET A 222 3.68 -7.25 8.45
C MET A 222 4.18 -5.81 8.48
N ARG A 223 4.99 -5.46 9.48
CA ARG A 223 5.61 -4.14 9.61
C ARG A 223 6.93 -4.09 8.84
N VAL A 224 6.83 -4.12 7.52
CA VAL A 224 8.01 -4.28 6.64
C VAL A 224 8.82 -3.00 6.51
N ALA A 225 8.18 -1.84 6.56
CA ALA A 225 8.84 -0.53 6.51
C ALA A 225 8.57 0.24 7.83
N PRO A 226 9.24 -0.13 8.94
CA PRO A 226 8.92 0.41 10.27
C PRO A 226 9.19 1.91 10.40
N GLY A 227 10.07 2.48 9.59
CA GLY A 227 10.43 3.89 9.56
C GLY A 227 9.60 4.73 8.58
N ALA A 228 8.74 4.12 7.76
CA ALA A 228 7.94 4.86 6.78
C ALA A 228 7.05 5.91 7.44
N VAL A 229 7.01 7.09 6.84
CA VAL A 229 6.19 8.24 7.27
C VAL A 229 5.37 8.69 6.09
N LEU A 230 4.04 8.72 6.25
CA LEU A 230 3.09 8.92 5.15
C LEU A 230 3.07 10.34 4.56
N ASP A 231 3.77 11.31 5.15
CA ASP A 231 3.67 12.74 4.82
C ASP A 231 5.01 13.49 4.91
N ASP A 232 6.14 12.78 4.70
CA ASP A 232 7.47 13.38 4.74
C ASP A 232 8.10 13.62 3.35
N GLY A 233 7.34 13.34 2.27
CA GLY A 233 7.81 13.46 0.89
C GLY A 233 8.85 12.43 0.51
N ARG A 234 8.83 11.25 1.13
CA ARG A 234 9.79 10.15 0.89
C ARG A 234 9.11 8.79 0.92
N LEU A 235 9.74 7.84 0.25
CA LEU A 235 9.46 6.41 0.41
C LEU A 235 10.53 5.79 1.31
N GLU A 236 10.20 4.78 2.10
CA GLU A 236 11.19 3.95 2.76
C GLU A 236 11.56 2.80 1.83
N LEU A 237 12.78 2.83 1.31
CA LEU A 237 13.36 1.71 0.58
C LEU A 237 13.85 0.65 1.56
N VAL A 238 13.25 -0.53 1.51
CA VAL A 238 13.67 -1.72 2.26
C VAL A 238 14.37 -2.66 1.30
N LEU A 239 15.64 -2.97 1.56
CA LEU A 239 16.43 -3.87 0.73
C LEU A 239 16.89 -5.07 1.56
N VAL A 240 16.45 -6.27 1.15
CA VAL A 240 16.87 -7.56 1.73
C VAL A 240 17.77 -8.25 0.72
N ARG A 241 19.07 -8.24 1.01
CA ARG A 241 20.10 -8.78 0.11
C ARG A 241 20.18 -10.29 0.26
N GLY A 242 20.20 -11.02 -0.84
CA GLY A 242 20.53 -12.44 -1.05
C GLY A 242 20.42 -13.36 0.15
N LEU A 243 19.25 -13.45 0.79
CA LEU A 243 19.03 -14.41 1.89
C LEU A 243 18.66 -15.78 1.33
N SER A 244 19.26 -16.83 1.89
CA SER A 244 18.84 -18.19 1.62
C SER A 244 17.48 -18.50 2.23
N MET A 245 16.75 -19.43 1.64
CA MET A 245 15.41 -19.83 2.06
C MET A 245 15.30 -20.15 3.57
N PRO A 246 16.19 -20.93 4.21
CA PRO A 246 16.09 -21.18 5.65
C PRO A 246 16.19 -19.91 6.48
N ARG A 247 17.05 -18.96 6.07
CA ARG A 247 17.21 -17.67 6.77
C ARG A 247 15.98 -16.78 6.61
N LEU A 248 15.31 -16.78 5.46
CA LEU A 248 14.04 -16.07 5.26
C LEU A 248 12.96 -16.62 6.17
N LEU A 249 12.81 -17.94 6.28
CA LEU A 249 11.82 -18.58 7.17
C LEU A 249 12.05 -18.24 8.64
N VAL A 250 13.29 -18.37 9.12
CA VAL A 250 13.65 -18.05 10.51
C VAL A 250 13.41 -16.58 10.83
N ASN A 251 13.62 -15.69 9.86
CA ASN A 251 13.45 -14.25 10.05
C ASN A 251 12.00 -13.75 9.82
N LEU A 252 11.10 -14.57 9.29
CA LEU A 252 9.72 -14.16 9.00
C LEU A 252 8.98 -13.52 10.22
N PRO A 253 9.08 -14.03 11.46
CA PRO A 253 8.50 -13.37 12.62
C PRO A 253 9.05 -11.97 12.87
N SER A 254 10.31 -11.69 12.50
CA SER A 254 10.93 -10.39 12.69
C SER A 254 10.31 -9.31 11.79
N PHE A 255 9.76 -9.68 10.61
CA PHE A 255 9.01 -8.77 9.75
C PHE A 255 7.67 -8.36 10.36
N TYR A 256 6.95 -9.28 11.02
CA TYR A 256 5.73 -8.93 11.73
C TYR A 256 6.00 -7.98 12.91
N LEU A 257 7.13 -8.14 13.57
CA LEU A 257 7.55 -7.31 14.72
C LEU A 257 8.28 -6.01 14.30
N GLY A 258 8.58 -5.81 13.02
CA GLY A 258 9.38 -4.69 12.54
C GLY A 258 10.83 -4.69 13.04
N ARG A 259 11.37 -5.87 13.39
CA ARG A 259 12.72 -6.04 13.97
C ARG A 259 13.76 -6.59 13.00
N HIS A 260 13.39 -6.83 11.75
CA HIS A 260 14.25 -7.41 10.71
C HIS A 260 15.45 -6.52 10.33
N GLY A 261 15.41 -5.21 10.62
CA GLY A 261 16.55 -4.31 10.46
C GLY A 261 17.78 -4.64 11.29
N ARG A 262 17.68 -5.58 12.24
CA ARG A 262 18.85 -6.10 12.97
C ARG A 262 19.67 -7.10 12.16
N HIS A 263 19.13 -7.59 11.06
CA HIS A 263 19.82 -8.54 10.19
C HIS A 263 20.80 -7.80 9.26
N PRO A 264 22.07 -8.22 9.13
CA PRO A 264 23.10 -7.49 8.36
C PRO A 264 22.80 -7.38 6.85
N ASN A 265 21.93 -8.27 6.33
CA ASN A 265 21.50 -8.23 4.93
C ASN A 265 20.28 -7.33 4.70
N VAL A 266 19.74 -6.68 5.73
CA VAL A 266 18.60 -5.78 5.60
C VAL A 266 19.08 -4.34 5.79
N SER A 267 18.64 -3.47 4.89
CA SER A 267 18.91 -2.04 5.00
C SER A 267 17.66 -1.23 4.70
N PHE A 268 17.56 -0.06 5.34
CA PHE A 268 16.50 0.91 5.17
C PHE A 268 17.07 2.24 4.70
N ARG A 269 16.37 2.90 3.81
CA ARG A 269 16.77 4.22 3.32
C ARG A 269 15.55 5.04 2.95
N ALA A 270 15.44 6.27 3.46
CA ALA A 270 14.44 7.23 2.99
C ALA A 270 14.89 7.80 1.64
N VAL A 271 14.03 7.69 0.61
CA VAL A 271 14.35 8.02 -0.79
C VAL A 271 13.21 8.81 -1.42
N ARG A 272 13.49 9.60 -2.45
CA ARG A 272 12.46 10.21 -3.30
C ARG A 272 12.15 9.36 -4.50
N SER A 273 13.15 8.67 -5.03
CA SER A 273 12.99 7.78 -6.18
C SER A 273 13.92 6.59 -6.10
N VAL A 274 13.48 5.47 -6.66
CA VAL A 274 14.30 4.27 -6.83
C VAL A 274 14.09 3.71 -8.24
N VAL A 275 15.21 3.36 -8.89
CA VAL A 275 15.22 2.66 -10.17
C VAL A 275 15.84 1.28 -9.94
N VAL A 276 15.18 0.24 -10.43
CA VAL A 276 15.69 -1.13 -10.35
C VAL A 276 15.79 -1.72 -11.76
N LEU A 277 17.00 -2.07 -12.11
CA LEU A 277 17.35 -2.65 -13.40
C LEU A 277 17.72 -4.13 -13.20
N PRO A 278 17.13 -5.08 -13.93
CA PRO A 278 17.56 -6.46 -13.88
C PRO A 278 18.92 -6.60 -14.58
N LYS A 279 19.81 -7.46 -14.07
CA LYS A 279 21.03 -7.84 -14.80
C LYS A 279 20.70 -8.80 -15.95
N GLU A 280 19.81 -9.75 -15.69
CA GLU A 280 19.31 -10.72 -16.66
C GLU A 280 17.82 -10.98 -16.45
N GLY A 281 17.09 -11.21 -17.53
CA GLY A 281 15.68 -11.57 -17.48
C GLY A 281 14.78 -10.48 -16.93
N SER A 282 13.75 -10.88 -16.19
CA SER A 282 12.81 -10.01 -15.50
C SER A 282 12.36 -10.67 -14.19
N ALA A 283 11.92 -9.88 -13.24
CA ALA A 283 11.31 -10.37 -12.00
C ALA A 283 9.92 -9.73 -11.82
N PRO A 284 8.96 -10.47 -11.26
CA PRO A 284 7.62 -9.93 -11.04
C PRO A 284 7.65 -8.79 -10.02
N VAL A 285 6.91 -7.75 -10.36
CA VAL A 285 6.69 -6.57 -9.51
C VAL A 285 5.24 -6.56 -9.05
N GLU A 286 5.06 -6.29 -7.79
CA GLU A 286 3.78 -6.14 -7.11
C GLU A 286 3.57 -4.69 -6.71
N VAL A 287 2.31 -4.26 -6.70
CA VAL A 287 1.89 -2.93 -6.26
C VAL A 287 0.62 -3.09 -5.42
N ASP A 288 0.66 -2.66 -4.16
CA ASP A 288 -0.47 -2.72 -3.20
C ASP A 288 -1.18 -4.10 -3.18
N GLY A 289 -0.43 -5.20 -3.29
CA GLY A 289 -0.96 -6.57 -3.29
C GLY A 289 -1.38 -7.12 -4.65
N GLU A 290 -1.11 -6.42 -5.75
CA GLU A 290 -1.42 -6.86 -7.12
C GLU A 290 -0.16 -7.07 -7.96
N ALA A 291 -0.05 -8.20 -8.64
CA ALA A 291 1.02 -8.43 -9.61
C ALA A 291 0.71 -7.65 -10.89
N VAL A 292 1.53 -6.65 -11.19
CA VAL A 292 1.25 -5.69 -12.29
C VAL A 292 2.20 -5.79 -13.47
N GLY A 293 3.34 -6.45 -13.31
CA GLY A 293 4.33 -6.60 -14.37
C GLY A 293 5.68 -7.03 -13.85
N GLY A 294 6.75 -6.50 -14.45
CA GLY A 294 8.13 -6.89 -14.11
C GLY A 294 9.15 -5.78 -14.34
N LEU A 295 10.38 -6.09 -13.97
CA LEU A 295 11.53 -5.20 -14.17
C LEU A 295 11.78 -4.91 -15.68
N PRO A 296 12.37 -3.73 -16.02
CA PRO A 296 12.82 -2.67 -15.11
C PRO A 296 11.66 -1.90 -14.47
N MET A 297 11.90 -1.32 -13.28
CA MET A 297 10.93 -0.44 -12.62
C MET A 297 11.57 0.86 -12.15
N ARG A 298 10.78 1.94 -12.11
CA ARG A 298 11.07 3.21 -11.44
C ARG A 298 9.92 3.55 -10.53
N ALA A 299 10.18 3.69 -9.24
CA ALA A 299 9.20 4.20 -8.28
C ALA A 299 9.63 5.56 -7.74
N GLU A 300 8.67 6.46 -7.53
CA GLU A 300 8.90 7.79 -6.98
C GLU A 300 7.75 8.20 -6.05
N VAL A 301 8.06 9.03 -5.06
CA VAL A 301 7.05 9.63 -4.20
C VAL A 301 6.29 10.72 -4.94
N VAL A 302 4.99 10.83 -4.66
CA VAL A 302 4.12 11.95 -5.05
C VAL A 302 3.71 12.64 -3.75
N PRO A 303 4.40 13.72 -3.35
CA PRO A 303 4.17 14.36 -2.06
C PRO A 303 2.79 15.01 -1.96
N GLY A 304 2.15 14.88 -0.80
CA GLY A 304 0.89 15.55 -0.49
C GLY A 304 -0.27 15.19 -1.42
N ALA A 305 -0.25 13.99 -1.99
CA ALA A 305 -1.12 13.59 -3.09
C ALA A 305 -2.56 13.29 -2.67
N ILE A 306 -2.78 12.84 -1.43
CA ILE A 306 -4.05 12.30 -0.95
C ILE A 306 -4.46 12.99 0.35
N ARG A 307 -5.73 13.36 0.44
CA ARG A 307 -6.37 13.86 1.65
C ARG A 307 -7.23 12.75 2.26
N VAL A 308 -7.04 12.45 3.55
CA VAL A 308 -7.74 11.36 4.22
C VAL A 308 -8.26 11.82 5.59
N HIS A 309 -9.46 11.36 5.97
CA HIS A 309 -9.95 11.54 7.34
C HIS A 309 -9.10 10.70 8.29
N ALA A 310 -8.32 11.37 9.12
CA ALA A 310 -7.50 10.77 10.16
C ALA A 310 -7.29 11.78 11.27
N ARG A 311 -7.10 11.31 12.50
CA ARG A 311 -6.68 12.16 13.59
C ARG A 311 -5.27 12.68 13.32
N VAL A 312 -5.07 13.97 13.51
CA VAL A 312 -3.72 14.54 13.50
C VAL A 312 -3.10 14.10 14.83
N GLU A 313 -2.14 13.18 14.80
CA GLU A 313 -1.32 12.92 15.99
C GLU A 313 -0.51 14.19 16.28
N ASP A 314 -0.64 14.75 17.48
CA ASP A 314 0.22 15.84 17.91
C ASP A 314 1.67 15.37 17.78
N ALA A 315 2.54 16.21 17.19
CA ALA A 315 3.95 15.93 16.90
C ALA A 315 4.78 15.48 18.13
N ALA A 316 4.21 15.53 19.33
CA ALA A 316 4.80 15.06 20.59
C ALA A 316 4.91 13.52 20.72
N GLY A 317 4.11 12.74 19.96
CA GLY A 317 4.16 11.25 19.99
C GLY A 317 5.29 10.60 19.19
N SER A 318 5.93 11.34 18.26
CA SER A 318 6.97 10.79 17.36
C SER A 318 8.40 10.81 17.95
N SER A 319 8.62 11.42 19.12
CA SER A 319 9.95 11.60 19.71
C SER A 319 10.54 10.35 20.41
N LEU A 320 9.73 9.31 20.66
CA LEU A 320 10.20 8.12 21.38
C LEU A 320 10.84 7.05 20.48
N SER A 321 10.88 7.21 19.15
CA SER A 321 11.51 6.24 18.25
C SER A 321 12.80 6.73 17.57
N ARG A 322 13.22 7.98 17.76
CA ARG A 322 14.44 8.54 17.15
C ARG A 322 15.74 8.32 17.95
N GLY A 323 15.69 7.62 19.08
CA GLY A 323 16.80 7.50 20.04
C GLY A 323 17.65 6.23 19.94
N ALA A 324 17.85 5.61 18.76
CA ALA A 324 18.73 4.43 18.67
C ALA A 324 19.36 4.18 17.28
N ALA A 325 19.70 5.21 16.52
CA ALA A 325 20.40 5.01 15.25
C ALA A 325 21.40 6.13 14.95
N ASP A 326 22.10 6.62 15.99
CA ASP A 326 23.26 7.50 15.76
C ASP A 326 24.50 6.91 16.39
N GLY A 327 25.53 6.73 15.57
CA GLY A 327 26.89 6.51 16.03
C GLY A 327 27.38 5.07 16.06
N ARG A 328 27.84 4.55 14.90
CA ARG A 328 29.20 3.98 14.80
C ARG A 328 29.64 3.95 13.34
N GLY A 329 30.39 4.95 12.95
CA GLY A 329 31.30 4.88 11.83
C GLY A 329 32.29 3.72 12.04
N VAL A 330 32.53 2.97 10.99
CA VAL A 330 33.71 2.10 10.89
C VAL A 330 34.47 2.58 9.66
N GLU A 331 35.50 3.39 9.94
CA GLU A 331 36.72 3.40 9.15
C GLU A 331 37.43 2.05 9.40
N ARG A 332 37.60 1.26 8.38
CA ARG A 332 38.80 0.55 7.90
C ARG A 332 38.40 -0.42 6.79
#